data_865bba88ed391d8787fcca6f1c6e7219
#
_entry.id   865bba88ed391d8787fcca6f1c6e7219
#
_cell.length_a   1.000
_cell.length_b   1.000
_cell.length_c   1.000
_cell.angle_alpha   90.00
_cell.angle_beta   90.00
_cell.angle_gamma   90.00
#
_symmetry.space_group_name_H-M   'P 1'
#
loop_
_entity.id
_entity.type
_entity.pdbx_description
1 polymer ?
#
loop_
_entity_poly.entity_id
_entity_poly.type
_entity_poly.pdbx_seq_one_letter_code
_entity_poly.pdbx_strand_id
1 'polypeptide(L)'
;MPPLAWADDRAAAEAYAQGQGVLFLTPHMGCFEITAQALALRFGAQHGQLTVLYRPARLSALNEVMALARNRPGLQAVPTTLAGVRQMIKALRAGEAVGLLPDQVPPEGMGQWAPYFGKPAYTMTLAARLALQTGAKVVLIWGERLPWGGGYRLHTQPLGHELSPNLETAVVQINQAMETMVLACPQQYLLGYDRYKAPRKDA
;
A
#
# COMPACT_ATOMS: atom_id res chain seq x y z
N MET A 1 -12.51 -16.12 11.94
CA MET A 1 -12.15 -15.28 10.79
C MET A 1 -12.92 -15.77 9.58
N PRO A 2 -13.44 -14.89 8.71
CA PRO A 2 -13.98 -15.33 7.44
C PRO A 2 -12.91 -16.08 6.64
N PRO A 3 -13.31 -17.01 5.74
CA PRO A 3 -12.36 -17.75 4.92
C PRO A 3 -11.43 -16.80 4.14
N LEU A 4 -10.13 -17.11 4.14
CA LEU A 4 -9.11 -16.33 3.45
C LEU A 4 -8.28 -17.29 2.61
N ALA A 5 -8.20 -17.04 1.32
CA ALA A 5 -7.44 -17.82 0.37
C ALA A 5 -6.46 -16.92 -0.40
N TRP A 6 -5.31 -17.45 -0.76
CA TRP A 6 -4.38 -16.85 -1.71
C TRP A 6 -4.70 -17.39 -3.11
N ALA A 7 -4.94 -16.50 -4.06
CA ALA A 7 -4.99 -16.88 -5.46
C ALA A 7 -3.59 -17.24 -5.96
N ASP A 8 -2.62 -16.39 -5.57
CA ASP A 8 -1.20 -16.62 -5.82
C ASP A 8 -0.38 -15.75 -4.84
N ASP A 9 0.57 -16.34 -4.11
CA ASP A 9 1.46 -15.63 -3.20
C ASP A 9 2.93 -15.62 -3.69
N ARG A 10 3.21 -16.16 -4.88
CA ARG A 10 4.57 -16.30 -5.44
C ARG A 10 5.28 -14.96 -5.56
N ALA A 11 4.61 -13.92 -6.07
CA ALA A 11 5.23 -12.61 -6.22
C ALA A 11 5.71 -12.03 -4.88
N ALA A 12 4.95 -12.25 -3.80
CA ALA A 12 5.35 -11.83 -2.47
C ALA A 12 6.51 -12.70 -1.95
N ALA A 13 6.42 -14.01 -2.09
CA ALA A 13 7.46 -14.95 -1.63
C ALA A 13 8.80 -14.70 -2.33
N GLU A 14 8.79 -14.52 -3.65
CA GLU A 14 9.98 -14.21 -4.45
C GLU A 14 10.60 -12.85 -4.07
N ALA A 15 9.78 -11.83 -3.80
CA ALA A 15 10.26 -10.52 -3.35
C ALA A 15 10.93 -10.60 -1.97
N TYR A 16 10.33 -11.31 -1.02
CA TYR A 16 10.94 -11.54 0.29
C TYR A 16 12.25 -12.34 0.21
N ALA A 17 12.31 -13.36 -0.65
CA ALA A 17 13.51 -14.19 -0.83
C ALA A 17 14.74 -13.38 -1.30
N GLN A 18 14.53 -12.23 -1.95
CA GLN A 18 15.61 -11.33 -2.37
C GLN A 18 16.26 -10.56 -1.21
N GLY A 19 15.59 -10.44 -0.06
CA GLY A 19 16.12 -9.78 1.14
C GLY A 19 16.34 -8.27 1.03
N GLN A 20 15.84 -7.63 -0.03
CA GLN A 20 16.03 -6.19 -0.32
C GLN A 20 14.93 -5.30 0.29
N GLY A 21 14.04 -5.89 1.11
CA GLY A 21 12.81 -5.25 1.56
C GLY A 21 11.69 -5.28 0.50
N VAL A 22 10.44 -5.26 0.95
CA VAL A 22 9.29 -5.37 0.06
C VAL A 22 8.32 -4.21 0.29
N LEU A 23 8.03 -3.46 -0.77
CA LEU A 23 7.02 -2.41 -0.76
C LEU A 23 5.73 -2.94 -1.40
N PHE A 24 4.75 -3.25 -0.57
CA PHE A 24 3.42 -3.65 -1.01
C PHE A 24 2.57 -2.43 -1.33
N LEU A 25 2.02 -2.38 -2.54
CA LEU A 25 1.10 -1.33 -2.98
C LEU A 25 -0.27 -1.93 -3.25
N THR A 26 -1.30 -1.26 -2.75
CA THR A 26 -2.71 -1.62 -2.98
C THR A 26 -3.55 -0.36 -3.18
N PRO A 27 -4.50 -0.32 -4.14
CA PRO A 27 -5.49 0.75 -4.16
C PRO A 27 -6.51 0.55 -3.03
N HIS A 28 -7.32 1.56 -2.72
CA HIS A 28 -8.48 1.43 -1.84
C HIS A 28 -9.57 0.58 -2.52
N MET A 29 -9.32 -0.72 -2.60
CA MET A 29 -10.14 -1.68 -3.32
C MET A 29 -10.39 -2.94 -2.50
N GLY A 30 -11.56 -3.53 -2.60
CA GLY A 30 -11.93 -4.74 -1.90
C GLY A 30 -11.86 -4.57 -0.38
N CYS A 31 -11.11 -5.44 0.27
CA CYS A 31 -10.81 -5.34 1.69
C CYS A 31 -9.31 -5.12 1.91
N PHE A 32 -8.83 -3.90 1.65
CA PHE A 32 -7.40 -3.58 1.76
C PHE A 32 -6.84 -3.79 3.18
N GLU A 33 -7.64 -3.69 4.23
CA GLU A 33 -7.17 -3.96 5.60
C GLU A 33 -6.86 -5.44 5.83
N ILE A 34 -7.56 -6.37 5.17
CA ILE A 34 -7.28 -7.80 5.28
C ILE A 34 -5.96 -8.17 4.63
N THR A 35 -5.52 -7.42 3.61
CA THR A 35 -4.24 -7.69 2.93
C THR A 35 -3.06 -7.56 3.89
N ALA A 36 -3.05 -6.51 4.72
CA ALA A 36 -1.99 -6.30 5.71
C ALA A 36 -1.96 -7.42 6.76
N GLN A 37 -3.13 -7.82 7.25
CA GLN A 37 -3.24 -8.91 8.23
C GLN A 37 -2.80 -10.26 7.64
N ALA A 38 -3.18 -10.52 6.41
CA ALA A 38 -2.81 -11.76 5.72
C ALA A 38 -1.31 -11.86 5.43
N LEU A 39 -0.69 -10.76 4.99
CA LEU A 39 0.76 -10.69 4.82
C LEU A 39 1.49 -10.91 6.13
N ALA A 40 1.07 -10.25 7.22
CA ALA A 40 1.67 -10.43 8.53
C ALA A 40 1.55 -11.86 9.04
N LEU A 41 0.40 -12.51 8.86
CA LEU A 41 0.20 -13.91 9.23
C LEU A 41 1.01 -14.89 8.39
N ARG A 42 1.14 -14.63 7.08
CA ARG A 42 1.78 -15.55 6.13
C ARG A 42 3.30 -15.45 6.16
N PHE A 43 3.82 -14.24 6.25
CA PHE A 43 5.25 -13.95 6.08
C PHE A 43 5.93 -13.39 7.33
N GLY A 44 5.17 -12.85 8.29
CA GLY A 44 5.74 -12.10 9.41
C GLY A 44 6.68 -12.90 10.31
N ALA A 45 6.43 -14.18 10.51
CA ALA A 45 7.28 -15.03 11.34
C ALA A 45 8.68 -15.26 10.74
N GLN A 46 8.81 -15.23 9.40
CA GLN A 46 10.05 -15.50 8.69
C GLN A 46 10.79 -14.25 8.24
N HIS A 47 10.05 -13.17 7.96
CA HIS A 47 10.59 -11.97 7.27
C HIS A 47 10.42 -10.68 8.06
N GLY A 48 10.04 -10.74 9.34
CA GLY A 48 9.85 -9.56 10.18
C GLY A 48 8.47 -8.90 10.02
N GLN A 49 8.37 -7.66 10.48
CA GLN A 49 7.08 -6.97 10.55
C GLN A 49 6.69 -6.32 9.22
N LEU A 50 5.38 -6.29 8.95
CA LEU A 50 4.83 -5.41 7.94
C LEU A 50 4.51 -4.05 8.57
N THR A 51 5.19 -3.00 8.12
CA THR A 51 4.93 -1.63 8.55
C THR A 51 3.89 -0.98 7.63
N VAL A 52 2.80 -0.46 8.19
CA VAL A 52 1.75 0.24 7.45
C VAL A 52 1.57 1.67 7.94
N LEU A 53 1.27 2.58 7.01
CA LEU A 53 1.00 3.98 7.34
C LEU A 53 -0.46 4.15 7.78
N TYR A 54 -0.71 4.87 8.87
CA TYR A 54 -2.05 5.23 9.25
C TYR A 54 -2.19 6.73 9.51
N ARG A 55 -3.37 7.25 9.21
CA ARG A 55 -3.72 8.61 9.61
C ARG A 55 -4.36 8.55 11.00
N PRO A 56 -3.82 9.26 12.00
CA PRO A 56 -4.43 9.34 13.32
C PRO A 56 -5.89 9.82 13.23
N ALA A 57 -6.76 9.29 14.09
CA ALA A 57 -8.13 9.74 14.17
C ALA A 57 -8.19 11.19 14.70
N ARG A 58 -9.15 11.99 14.21
CA ARG A 58 -9.35 13.35 14.70
C ARG A 58 -9.79 13.40 16.18
N LEU A 59 -10.49 12.34 16.63
CA LEU A 59 -10.90 12.18 18.03
C LEU A 59 -9.84 11.35 18.76
N SER A 60 -9.15 11.96 19.71
CA SER A 60 -8.07 11.30 20.48
C SER A 60 -8.51 10.00 21.16
N ALA A 61 -9.73 9.95 21.69
CA ALA A 61 -10.31 8.76 22.31
C ALA A 61 -10.39 7.52 21.37
N LEU A 62 -10.47 7.74 20.05
CA LEU A 62 -10.47 6.66 19.07
C LEU A 62 -9.07 6.17 18.73
N ASN A 63 -8.02 6.94 19.04
CA ASN A 63 -6.65 6.57 18.68
C ASN A 63 -6.19 5.30 19.39
N GLU A 64 -6.55 5.10 20.68
CA GLU A 64 -6.20 3.89 21.42
C GLU A 64 -6.88 2.64 20.85
N VAL A 65 -8.18 2.74 20.57
CA VAL A 65 -8.95 1.64 19.98
C VAL A 65 -8.41 1.28 18.58
N MET A 66 -8.09 2.31 17.77
CA MET A 66 -7.53 2.10 16.44
C MET A 66 -6.08 1.56 16.49
N ALA A 67 -5.29 1.99 17.48
CA ALA A 67 -3.94 1.45 17.68
C ALA A 67 -3.98 -0.02 18.08
N LEU A 68 -4.87 -0.41 18.99
CA LEU A 68 -5.07 -1.80 19.39
C LEU A 68 -5.58 -2.67 18.23
N ALA A 69 -6.46 -2.14 17.39
CA ALA A 69 -6.98 -2.87 16.23
C ALA A 69 -5.93 -3.08 15.13
N ARG A 70 -4.94 -2.20 15.02
CA ARG A 70 -3.92 -2.20 13.96
C ARG A 70 -2.60 -2.82 14.38
N ASN A 71 -2.22 -2.72 15.65
CA ASN A 71 -1.03 -3.38 16.18
C ASN A 71 -1.36 -4.84 16.50
N ARG A 72 -1.06 -5.71 15.57
CA ARG A 72 -1.21 -7.17 15.71
C ARG A 72 0.15 -7.84 15.53
N PRO A 73 0.33 -9.08 15.98
CA PRO A 73 1.57 -9.81 15.73
C PRO A 73 1.96 -9.76 14.25
N GLY A 74 3.19 -9.32 13.97
CA GLY A 74 3.70 -9.17 12.61
C GLY A 74 3.25 -7.89 11.87
N LEU A 75 2.45 -7.00 12.50
CA LEU A 75 1.96 -5.76 11.89
C LEU A 75 2.30 -4.56 12.78
N GLN A 76 3.00 -3.58 12.24
CA GLN A 76 3.34 -2.31 12.89
C GLN A 76 2.65 -1.15 12.17
N ALA A 77 1.81 -0.41 12.88
CA ALA A 77 1.20 0.80 12.34
C ALA A 77 2.03 2.03 12.73
N VAL A 78 2.39 2.88 11.75
CA VAL A 78 3.14 4.11 11.95
C VAL A 78 2.35 5.32 11.47
N PRO A 79 2.44 6.49 12.14
CA PRO A 79 1.68 7.67 11.76
C PRO A 79 2.21 8.32 10.47
N THR A 80 1.37 9.10 9.79
CA THR A 80 1.70 9.88 8.59
C THR A 80 2.57 11.12 8.94
N THR A 81 3.71 10.90 9.57
CA THR A 81 4.68 11.92 9.98
C THR A 81 6.06 11.59 9.44
N LEU A 82 6.99 12.55 9.47
CA LEU A 82 8.39 12.31 9.11
C LEU A 82 9.02 11.16 9.93
N ALA A 83 8.64 11.01 11.19
CA ALA A 83 9.10 9.90 12.04
C ALA A 83 8.58 8.54 11.51
N GLY A 84 7.31 8.47 11.11
CA GLY A 84 6.74 7.26 10.49
C GLY A 84 7.41 6.92 9.16
N VAL A 85 7.67 7.91 8.31
CA VAL A 85 8.42 7.68 7.05
C VAL A 85 9.83 7.16 7.30
N ARG A 86 10.54 7.69 8.32
CA ARG A 86 11.87 7.17 8.73
C ARG A 86 11.79 5.70 9.19
N GLN A 87 10.73 5.32 9.91
CA GLN A 87 10.52 3.93 10.33
C GLN A 87 10.29 3.02 9.12
N MET A 88 9.52 3.45 8.11
CA MET A 88 9.31 2.71 6.87
C MET A 88 10.63 2.49 6.10
N ILE A 89 11.46 3.54 5.99
CA ILE A 89 12.79 3.43 5.36
C ILE A 89 13.67 2.44 6.12
N LYS A 90 13.64 2.49 7.47
CA LYS A 90 14.40 1.56 8.31
C LYS A 90 13.95 0.12 8.12
N ALA A 91 12.63 -0.13 8.10
CA ALA A 91 12.06 -1.45 7.86
C ALA A 91 12.48 -2.02 6.49
N LEU A 92 12.32 -1.24 5.42
CA LEU A 92 12.73 -1.67 4.08
C LEU A 92 14.23 -1.98 4.00
N ARG A 93 15.09 -1.16 4.60
CA ARG A 93 16.56 -1.40 4.63
C ARG A 93 16.95 -2.61 5.47
N ALA A 94 16.10 -3.00 6.43
CA ALA A 94 16.28 -4.23 7.22
C ALA A 94 15.78 -5.50 6.50
N GLY A 95 15.29 -5.39 5.27
CA GLY A 95 14.71 -6.52 4.53
C GLY A 95 13.24 -6.81 4.87
N GLU A 96 12.62 -5.98 5.74
CA GLU A 96 11.22 -6.12 6.14
C GLU A 96 10.27 -5.50 5.10
N ALA A 97 8.97 -5.53 5.38
CA ALA A 97 7.96 -5.05 4.46
C ALA A 97 7.29 -3.75 4.90
N VAL A 98 6.85 -2.99 3.89
CA VAL A 98 6.03 -1.79 4.05
C VAL A 98 4.81 -1.89 3.16
N GLY A 99 3.64 -1.51 3.69
CA GLY A 99 2.38 -1.45 2.94
C GLY A 99 1.89 -0.01 2.78
N LEU A 100 1.52 0.37 1.55
CA LEU A 100 0.99 1.70 1.21
C LEU A 100 -0.21 1.63 0.26
N LEU A 101 -1.08 2.65 0.39
CA LEU A 101 -2.19 2.92 -0.52
C LEU A 101 -1.92 4.25 -1.22
N PRO A 102 -1.36 4.25 -2.45
CA PRO A 102 -0.89 5.47 -3.11
C PRO A 102 -1.96 6.24 -3.89
N ASP A 103 -3.19 5.76 -3.92
CA ASP A 103 -4.28 6.21 -4.80
C ASP A 103 -5.13 7.36 -4.24
N GLN A 104 -4.79 7.93 -3.09
CA GLN A 104 -5.45 9.13 -2.57
C GLN A 104 -4.60 10.38 -2.74
N VAL A 105 -5.28 11.54 -2.81
CA VAL A 105 -4.65 12.86 -2.99
C VAL A 105 -3.91 13.26 -1.71
N PRO A 106 -2.58 13.43 -1.76
CA PRO A 106 -1.79 13.88 -0.62
C PRO A 106 -1.99 15.39 -0.38
N PRO A 107 -1.53 15.93 0.76
CA PRO A 107 -1.41 17.37 0.98
C PRO A 107 -0.56 18.04 -0.11
N GLU A 108 -0.76 19.35 -0.30
CA GLU A 108 0.05 20.16 -1.22
C GLU A 108 1.54 20.05 -0.86
N GLY A 109 2.40 19.96 -1.87
CA GLY A 109 3.85 19.76 -1.69
C GLY A 109 4.28 18.31 -1.46
N MET A 110 3.36 17.37 -1.20
CA MET A 110 3.68 15.94 -0.99
C MET A 110 3.39 15.05 -2.20
N GLY A 111 3.02 15.65 -3.31
CA GLY A 111 2.68 14.96 -4.55
C GLY A 111 3.14 15.69 -5.79
N GLN A 112 2.78 15.12 -6.91
CA GLN A 112 2.94 15.72 -8.24
C GLN A 112 1.72 15.40 -9.10
N TRP A 113 1.48 16.20 -10.12
CA TRP A 113 0.45 15.90 -11.12
C TRP A 113 0.95 14.79 -12.04
N ALA A 114 0.17 13.73 -12.14
CA ALA A 114 0.45 12.59 -13.00
C ALA A 114 -0.87 12.05 -13.58
N PRO A 115 -0.85 11.44 -14.77
CA PRO A 115 -2.05 10.86 -15.35
C PRO A 115 -2.56 9.69 -14.48
N TYR A 116 -3.88 9.62 -14.33
CA TYR A 116 -4.61 8.51 -13.73
C TYR A 116 -5.91 8.32 -14.51
N PHE A 117 -6.09 7.18 -15.15
CA PHE A 117 -7.15 6.94 -16.15
C PHE A 117 -7.28 8.07 -17.18
N GLY A 118 -6.13 8.51 -17.71
CA GLY A 118 -6.05 9.53 -18.75
C GLY A 118 -6.32 10.97 -18.29
N LYS A 119 -6.59 11.21 -17.00
CA LYS A 119 -6.84 12.54 -16.43
C LYS A 119 -5.73 12.94 -15.47
N PRO A 120 -5.34 14.24 -15.41
CA PRO A 120 -4.38 14.70 -14.41
C PRO A 120 -4.91 14.49 -12.99
N ALA A 121 -4.15 13.83 -12.14
CA ALA A 121 -4.47 13.61 -10.75
C ALA A 121 -3.25 13.91 -9.87
N TYR A 122 -3.45 14.66 -8.77
CA TYR A 122 -2.37 14.93 -7.83
C TYR A 122 -2.04 13.67 -7.04
N THR A 123 -0.85 13.13 -7.26
CA THR A 123 -0.44 11.78 -6.84
C THR A 123 0.70 11.85 -5.84
N MET A 124 0.60 11.10 -4.74
CA MET A 124 1.67 11.07 -3.73
C MET A 124 2.96 10.50 -4.30
N THR A 125 4.08 11.12 -3.95
CA THR A 125 5.41 10.67 -4.37
C THR A 125 6.04 9.65 -3.41
N LEU A 126 5.45 9.43 -2.23
CA LEU A 126 6.04 8.64 -1.15
C LEU A 126 6.39 7.22 -1.59
N ALA A 127 5.48 6.53 -2.29
CA ALA A 127 5.71 5.15 -2.73
C ALA A 127 6.93 5.05 -3.66
N ALA A 128 7.01 5.93 -4.66
CA ALA A 128 8.14 5.98 -5.58
C ALA A 128 9.46 6.34 -4.85
N ARG A 129 9.42 7.34 -3.96
CA ARG A 129 10.59 7.73 -3.16
C ARG A 129 11.11 6.58 -2.30
N LEU A 130 10.23 5.85 -1.62
CA LEU A 130 10.62 4.70 -0.79
C LEU A 130 11.29 3.63 -1.64
N ALA A 131 10.68 3.23 -2.76
CA ALA A 131 11.25 2.22 -3.64
C ALA A 131 12.62 2.64 -4.18
N LEU A 132 12.75 3.86 -4.73
CA LEU A 132 13.99 4.37 -5.31
C LEU A 132 15.11 4.57 -4.27
N GLN A 133 14.76 5.03 -3.06
CA GLN A 133 15.75 5.29 -2.01
C GLN A 133 16.27 4.02 -1.34
N THR A 134 15.47 2.97 -1.29
CA THR A 134 15.81 1.73 -0.56
C THR A 134 16.16 0.56 -1.47
N GLY A 135 15.80 0.61 -2.74
CA GLY A 135 15.91 -0.52 -3.66
C GLY A 135 14.89 -1.64 -3.39
N ALA A 136 13.89 -1.38 -2.52
CA ALA A 136 12.89 -2.37 -2.17
C ALA A 136 12.10 -2.86 -3.39
N LYS A 137 11.76 -4.15 -3.41
CA LYS A 137 10.94 -4.74 -4.46
C LYS A 137 9.48 -4.30 -4.32
N VAL A 138 8.91 -3.83 -5.41
CA VAL A 138 7.50 -3.42 -5.43
C VAL A 138 6.63 -4.61 -5.81
N VAL A 139 5.68 -4.94 -4.93
CA VAL A 139 4.68 -5.99 -5.15
C VAL A 139 3.29 -5.36 -5.02
N LEU A 140 2.45 -5.63 -5.99
CA LEU A 140 1.05 -5.21 -5.98
C LEU A 140 0.22 -6.28 -5.26
N ILE A 141 -0.71 -5.83 -4.40
CA ILE A 141 -1.57 -6.75 -3.64
C ILE A 141 -2.97 -6.17 -3.50
N TRP A 142 -3.99 -7.01 -3.56
CA TRP A 142 -5.34 -6.63 -3.21
C TRP A 142 -6.16 -7.80 -2.69
N GLY A 143 -7.16 -7.49 -1.85
CA GLY A 143 -8.05 -8.47 -1.24
C GLY A 143 -9.44 -8.41 -1.85
N GLU A 144 -9.76 -9.34 -2.75
CA GLU A 144 -11.09 -9.49 -3.32
C GLU A 144 -12.06 -9.98 -2.26
N ARG A 145 -13.18 -9.28 -2.10
CA ARG A 145 -14.31 -9.76 -1.30
C ARG A 145 -15.14 -10.69 -2.13
N LEU A 146 -15.26 -11.94 -1.71
CA LEU A 146 -16.05 -12.94 -2.40
C LEU A 146 -17.55 -12.76 -2.09
N PRO A 147 -18.45 -13.06 -3.06
CA PRO A 147 -19.88 -12.94 -2.86
C PRO A 147 -20.41 -13.92 -1.79
N TRP A 148 -21.60 -13.64 -1.30
CA TRP A 148 -22.37 -14.52 -0.41
C TRP A 148 -21.64 -14.90 0.89
N GLY A 149 -20.79 -14.02 1.41
CA GLY A 149 -20.03 -14.32 2.63
C GLY A 149 -18.89 -15.32 2.43
N GLY A 150 -18.49 -15.61 1.18
CA GLY A 150 -17.43 -16.56 0.81
C GLY A 150 -16.02 -16.17 1.28
N GLY A 151 -15.88 -15.03 1.99
CA GLY A 151 -14.61 -14.58 2.54
C GLY A 151 -13.83 -13.71 1.58
N TYR A 152 -12.50 -13.91 1.57
CA TYR A 152 -11.58 -13.07 0.81
C TYR A 152 -10.60 -13.93 0.00
N ARG A 153 -10.26 -13.42 -1.18
CA ARG A 153 -9.20 -13.97 -2.03
C ARG A 153 -8.12 -12.92 -2.23
N LEU A 154 -6.88 -13.27 -1.89
CA LEU A 154 -5.74 -12.38 -2.02
C LEU A 154 -5.02 -12.64 -3.35
N HIS A 155 -4.74 -11.55 -4.03
CA HIS A 155 -4.01 -11.54 -5.29
C HIS A 155 -2.70 -10.80 -5.08
N THR A 156 -1.57 -11.39 -5.51
CA THR A 156 -0.29 -10.68 -5.59
C THR A 156 0.26 -10.76 -7.00
N GLN A 157 0.93 -9.70 -7.42
CA GLN A 157 1.65 -9.66 -8.69
C GLN A 157 2.87 -8.74 -8.59
N PRO A 158 3.95 -9.04 -9.31
CA PRO A 158 5.07 -8.10 -9.39
C PRO A 158 4.63 -6.82 -10.10
N LEU A 159 5.40 -5.74 -9.98
CA LEU A 159 5.15 -4.50 -10.72
C LEU A 159 5.25 -4.70 -12.25
N GLY A 160 5.94 -5.75 -12.69
CA GLY A 160 6.07 -6.13 -14.09
C GLY A 160 7.21 -5.45 -14.85
N HIS A 161 7.79 -4.40 -14.29
CA HIS A 161 8.96 -3.68 -14.81
C HIS A 161 9.70 -2.99 -13.69
N GLU A 162 10.94 -2.59 -13.92
CA GLU A 162 11.69 -1.78 -12.96
C GLU A 162 11.15 -0.35 -12.94
N LEU A 163 11.11 0.26 -11.73
CA LEU A 163 10.79 1.67 -11.63
C LEU A 163 11.90 2.53 -12.25
N SER A 164 11.49 3.50 -13.04
CA SER A 164 12.41 4.52 -13.56
C SER A 164 13.15 5.22 -12.43
N PRO A 165 14.46 5.48 -12.56
CA PRO A 165 15.20 6.31 -11.59
C PRO A 165 14.69 7.76 -11.54
N ASN A 166 13.98 8.21 -12.57
CA ASN A 166 13.31 9.50 -12.57
C ASN A 166 12.02 9.41 -11.75
N LEU A 167 11.90 10.24 -10.71
CA LEU A 167 10.79 10.24 -9.79
C LEU A 167 9.43 10.48 -10.48
N GLU A 168 9.38 11.41 -11.42
CA GLU A 168 8.14 11.76 -12.13
C GLU A 168 7.62 10.56 -12.92
N THR A 169 8.51 9.91 -13.65
CA THR A 169 8.19 8.69 -14.41
C THR A 169 7.80 7.54 -13.49
N ALA A 170 8.50 7.34 -12.36
CA ALA A 170 8.18 6.31 -11.38
C ALA A 170 6.76 6.48 -10.79
N VAL A 171 6.34 7.72 -10.53
CA VAL A 171 4.97 8.00 -10.07
C VAL A 171 3.93 7.65 -11.13
N VAL A 172 4.21 7.94 -12.41
CA VAL A 172 3.33 7.54 -13.51
C VAL A 172 3.23 6.02 -13.61
N GLN A 173 4.34 5.31 -13.50
CA GLN A 173 4.37 3.85 -13.50
C GLN A 173 3.54 3.24 -12.35
N ILE A 174 3.62 3.82 -11.14
CA ILE A 174 2.80 3.38 -10.01
C ILE A 174 1.31 3.65 -10.28
N ASN A 175 0.94 4.81 -10.84
CA ASN A 175 -0.44 5.08 -11.23
C ASN A 175 -0.96 4.03 -12.21
N GLN A 176 -0.19 3.71 -13.25
CA GLN A 176 -0.55 2.68 -14.24
C GLN A 176 -0.75 1.30 -13.59
N ALA A 177 0.10 0.96 -12.62
CA ALA A 177 -0.05 -0.27 -11.86
C ALA A 177 -1.36 -0.27 -11.04
N MET A 178 -1.70 0.85 -10.40
CA MET A 178 -2.99 0.98 -9.69
C MET A 178 -4.18 0.89 -10.65
N GLU A 179 -4.11 1.52 -11.82
CA GLU A 179 -5.14 1.41 -12.86
C GLU A 179 -5.39 -0.05 -13.27
N THR A 180 -4.31 -0.79 -13.53
CA THR A 180 -4.39 -2.21 -13.88
C THR A 180 -5.09 -3.03 -12.80
N MET A 181 -4.76 -2.79 -11.53
CA MET A 181 -5.42 -3.48 -10.41
C MET A 181 -6.90 -3.12 -10.31
N VAL A 182 -7.24 -1.82 -10.45
CA VAL A 182 -8.64 -1.36 -10.42
C VAL A 182 -9.44 -1.99 -11.54
N LEU A 183 -8.88 -2.09 -12.76
CA LEU A 183 -9.55 -2.71 -13.90
C LEU A 183 -9.78 -4.23 -13.73
N ALA A 184 -9.00 -4.90 -12.89
CA ALA A 184 -9.23 -6.31 -12.59
C ALA A 184 -10.51 -6.56 -11.77
N CYS A 185 -10.96 -5.56 -10.95
CA CYS A 185 -12.17 -5.69 -10.16
C CYS A 185 -12.79 -4.30 -9.84
N PRO A 186 -13.24 -3.54 -10.87
CA PRO A 186 -13.63 -2.14 -10.72
C PRO A 186 -14.82 -1.94 -9.79
N GLN A 187 -15.71 -2.92 -9.66
CA GLN A 187 -16.87 -2.90 -8.78
C GLN A 187 -16.49 -2.88 -7.29
N GLN A 188 -15.25 -3.17 -6.93
CA GLN A 188 -14.76 -3.12 -5.55
C GLN A 188 -13.83 -1.94 -5.28
N TYR A 189 -13.58 -1.08 -6.25
CA TYR A 189 -12.78 0.13 -6.06
C TYR A 189 -13.60 1.23 -5.35
N LEU A 190 -12.93 2.05 -4.55
CA LEU A 190 -13.55 3.16 -3.80
C LEU A 190 -13.88 4.35 -4.73
N LEU A 191 -14.84 4.17 -5.62
CA LEU A 191 -15.27 5.20 -6.58
C LEU A 191 -15.90 6.44 -5.94
N GLY A 192 -16.36 6.35 -4.69
CA GLY A 192 -16.90 7.49 -3.95
C GLY A 192 -15.85 8.49 -3.48
N TYR A 193 -14.55 8.19 -3.62
CA TYR A 193 -13.49 9.14 -3.33
C TYR A 193 -13.16 9.99 -4.56
N ASP A 194 -13.21 11.31 -4.42
CA ASP A 194 -12.80 12.22 -5.50
C ASP A 194 -11.28 12.23 -5.66
N ARG A 195 -10.80 11.38 -6.59
CA ARG A 195 -9.38 11.20 -6.91
C ARG A 195 -8.78 12.39 -7.65
N TYR A 196 -9.61 13.22 -8.26
CA TYR A 196 -9.20 14.34 -9.10
C TYR A 196 -9.33 15.71 -8.42
N LYS A 197 -9.70 15.74 -7.15
CA LYS A 197 -9.78 16.98 -6.39
C LYS A 197 -8.41 17.65 -6.25
N ALA A 198 -8.42 18.97 -6.09
CA ALA A 198 -7.21 19.72 -5.76
C ALA A 198 -6.61 19.27 -4.41
N PRO A 199 -5.27 19.28 -4.25
CA PRO A 199 -4.63 19.04 -2.96
C PRO A 199 -5.06 20.10 -1.95
N ARG A 200 -5.17 19.70 -0.68
CA ARG A 200 -5.44 20.65 0.41
C ARG A 200 -4.14 21.36 0.77
N LYS A 201 -4.23 22.68 0.93
CA LYS A 201 -3.20 23.44 1.63
C LYS A 201 -3.29 23.01 3.10
N ASP A 202 -2.22 22.46 3.64
CA ASP A 202 -2.14 22.26 5.09
C ASP A 202 -2.07 23.65 5.73
N ALA A 203 -3.01 23.92 6.64
CA ALA A 203 -3.04 25.13 7.43
C ALA A 203 -2.08 25.04 8.60
#